data_4cf18a2a2dc68534c00daa08be1b66e2
#
_entry.id   4cf18a2a2dc68534c00daa08be1b66e2
#
_cell.length_a   1.000
_cell.length_b   1.000
_cell.length_c   1.000
_cell.angle_alpha   90.00
_cell.angle_beta   90.00
_cell.angle_gamma   90.00
#
_symmetry.space_group_name_H-M   'P 1'
#
loop_
_entity.id
_entity.type
_entity.pdbx_description
1 polymer ?
#
loop_
_entity_poly.entity_id
_entity_poly.type
_entity_poly.pdbx_seq_one_letter_code
_entity_poly.pdbx_strand_id
1 'polypeptide(L)'
;MISDRHAPSQQPYGTAYEQMLEKVRYEGAYPTRETADEAVRLVLAGLGRQVTGDERVDLAACLPLEAARVLTAQIPDTQPLTGWAFVKDLAARTGASLATTRWDTGSVFSAVATYAGPDLITRILHQLPTGYALLFGRAELTPAA
;
A
#
# COMPACT_ATOMS: atom_id res chain seq x y z
N MET A 1 27.16 -24.67 -13.57
CA MET A 1 26.88 -24.11 -13.37
C MET A 1 26.43 -23.68 -13.26
N ILE A 2 26.18 -23.59 -13.42
CA ILE A 2 25.86 -22.89 -13.29
C ILE A 2 25.14 -22.52 -13.18
N SER A 3 24.91 -22.61 -13.39
CA SER A 3 24.34 -21.93 -13.29
C SER A 3 23.72 -21.62 -12.94
N ASP A 4 23.55 -21.55 -12.80
CA ASP A 4 22.94 -20.89 -12.47
C ASP A 4 22.79 -20.27 -12.35
N ARG A 5 22.82 -20.15 -12.58
CA ARG A 5 22.66 -19.26 -12.50
C ARG A 5 21.95 -18.59 -12.85
N HIS A 6 21.55 -18.57 -12.99
CA HIS A 6 20.83 -17.64 -13.15
C HIS A 6 20.28 -17.15 -12.79
N ALA A 7 20.65 -16.88 -12.90
CA ALA A 7 19.32 -16.65 -12.66
C ALA A 7 18.85 -15.79 -11.52
N PRO A 8 19.33 -15.90 -10.31
CA PRO A 8 18.81 -15.06 -9.22
C PRO A 8 18.92 -13.57 -9.53
N SER A 9 19.84 -13.19 -10.39
CA SER A 9 19.92 -11.81 -10.81
C SER A 9 18.73 -11.35 -11.62
N GLN A 10 17.90 -12.27 -12.08
CA GLN A 10 16.68 -11.96 -12.79
C GLN A 10 15.55 -11.58 -11.85
N GLN A 11 15.73 -11.81 -10.57
CA GLN A 11 14.71 -11.56 -9.57
C GLN A 11 15.30 -10.70 -8.46
N PRO A 12 15.26 -9.36 -8.64
CA PRO A 12 15.85 -8.47 -7.64
C PRO A 12 15.09 -8.46 -6.32
N TYR A 13 13.89 -9.09 -6.26
CA TYR A 13 13.05 -9.09 -5.07
C TYR A 13 12.95 -10.49 -4.48
N GLY A 14 12.62 -10.57 -3.19
CA GLY A 14 12.31 -11.83 -2.56
C GLY A 14 10.98 -12.39 -3.05
N THR A 15 10.80 -13.70 -2.84
CA THR A 15 9.62 -14.41 -3.31
C THR A 15 8.33 -13.83 -2.73
N ALA A 16 8.33 -13.47 -1.44
CA ALA A 16 7.13 -12.93 -0.81
C ALA A 16 6.70 -11.62 -1.46
N TYR A 17 7.67 -10.76 -1.77
CA TYR A 17 7.34 -9.49 -2.41
C TYR A 17 6.85 -9.71 -3.84
N GLU A 18 7.44 -10.66 -4.55
CA GLU A 18 6.97 -10.98 -5.90
C GLU A 18 5.54 -11.49 -5.89
N GLN A 19 5.18 -12.30 -4.88
CA GLN A 19 3.80 -12.74 -4.73
C GLN A 19 2.85 -11.57 -4.46
N MET A 20 3.28 -10.60 -3.65
CA MET A 20 2.49 -9.41 -3.42
C MET A 20 2.31 -8.61 -4.71
N LEU A 21 3.39 -8.44 -5.49
CA LEU A 21 3.30 -7.73 -6.75
C LEU A 21 2.34 -8.42 -7.72
N GLU A 22 2.36 -9.75 -7.75
CA GLU A 22 1.45 -10.50 -8.62
C GLU A 22 0.01 -10.31 -8.18
N LYS A 23 -0.24 -10.28 -6.87
CA LYS A 23 -1.57 -10.01 -6.36
C LYS A 23 -2.05 -8.60 -6.74
N VAL A 24 -1.19 -7.61 -6.59
CA VAL A 24 -1.53 -6.23 -6.96
C VAL A 24 -1.73 -6.13 -8.47
N ARG A 25 -0.86 -6.79 -9.25
CA ARG A 25 -0.99 -6.79 -10.70
C ARG A 25 -2.35 -7.33 -11.14
N TYR A 26 -2.77 -8.44 -10.52
CA TYR A 26 -4.06 -9.04 -10.84
C TYR A 26 -5.22 -8.14 -10.41
N GLU A 27 -5.20 -7.64 -9.18
CA GLU A 27 -6.27 -6.80 -8.64
C GLU A 27 -6.42 -5.50 -9.42
N GLY A 28 -5.33 -4.91 -9.83
CA GLY A 28 -5.35 -3.64 -10.55
C GLY A 28 -5.32 -3.80 -12.06
N ALA A 29 -5.29 -5.03 -12.56
CA ALA A 29 -5.18 -5.32 -13.99
C ALA A 29 -3.98 -4.60 -14.62
N TYR A 30 -2.87 -4.56 -13.92
CA TYR A 30 -1.66 -3.94 -14.45
C TYR A 30 -1.00 -4.85 -15.48
N PRO A 31 -0.39 -4.27 -16.52
CA PRO A 31 0.20 -5.09 -17.58
C PRO A 31 1.45 -5.84 -17.15
N THR A 32 2.21 -5.31 -16.17
CA THR A 32 3.47 -5.90 -15.75
C THR A 32 3.63 -5.80 -14.24
N ARG A 33 4.57 -6.60 -13.70
CA ARG A 33 4.93 -6.50 -12.28
C ARG A 33 5.62 -5.17 -11.99
N GLU A 34 6.36 -4.63 -12.96
CA GLU A 34 7.01 -3.33 -12.80
C GLU A 34 6.00 -2.22 -12.57
N THR A 35 4.90 -2.24 -13.31
CA THR A 35 3.83 -1.27 -13.11
C THR A 35 3.18 -1.45 -11.74
N ALA A 36 2.97 -2.69 -11.33
CA ALA A 36 2.45 -2.98 -9.99
C ALA A 36 3.41 -2.50 -8.91
N ASP A 37 4.72 -2.71 -9.11
CA ASP A 37 5.73 -2.27 -8.15
C ASP A 37 5.71 -0.74 -7.98
N GLU A 38 5.56 0.00 -9.07
CA GLU A 38 5.45 1.45 -9.00
C GLU A 38 4.24 1.87 -8.16
N ALA A 39 3.10 1.22 -8.37
CA ALA A 39 1.90 1.51 -7.60
C ALA A 39 2.08 1.19 -6.11
N VAL A 40 2.68 0.03 -5.81
CA VAL A 40 2.93 -0.38 -4.43
C VAL A 40 3.81 0.65 -3.73
N ARG A 41 4.91 1.05 -4.37
CA ARG A 41 5.85 1.99 -3.74
C ARG A 41 5.22 3.36 -3.53
N LEU A 42 4.47 3.85 -4.50
CA LEU A 42 3.78 5.13 -4.36
C LEU A 42 2.80 5.12 -3.19
N VAL A 43 1.93 4.11 -3.16
CA VAL A 43 0.84 4.06 -2.20
C VAL A 43 1.35 3.74 -0.79
N LEU A 44 2.30 2.80 -0.67
CA LEU A 44 2.86 2.47 0.64
C LEU A 44 3.69 3.62 1.21
N ALA A 45 4.40 4.36 0.39
CA ALA A 45 5.10 5.55 0.87
C ALA A 45 4.11 6.55 1.42
N GLY A 46 2.99 6.76 0.71
CA GLY A 46 1.92 7.63 1.19
C GLY A 46 1.37 7.15 2.52
N LEU A 47 1.07 5.86 2.62
CA LEU A 47 0.52 5.30 3.84
C LEU A 47 1.52 5.41 5.01
N GLY A 48 2.82 5.25 4.71
CA GLY A 48 3.87 5.41 5.71
C GLY A 48 3.97 6.82 6.28
N ARG A 49 3.46 7.81 5.55
CA ARG A 49 3.39 9.17 6.06
C ARG A 49 2.15 9.43 6.91
N GLN A 50 1.23 8.48 6.98
CA GLN A 50 -0.04 8.67 7.69
C GLN A 50 -0.19 7.77 8.91
N VAL A 51 0.28 6.53 8.83
CA VAL A 51 0.10 5.56 9.93
C VAL A 51 1.23 5.70 10.94
N THR A 52 0.87 5.70 12.23
CA THR A 52 1.83 5.89 13.32
C THR A 52 1.64 4.83 14.41
N GLY A 53 2.56 4.80 15.36
CA GLY A 53 2.41 4.01 16.57
C GLY A 53 2.46 2.51 16.34
N ASP A 54 1.73 1.80 17.19
CA ASP A 54 1.72 0.35 17.18
C ASP A 54 1.16 -0.21 15.87
N GLU A 55 0.17 0.47 15.29
CA GLU A 55 -0.40 0.05 14.01
C GLU A 55 0.64 0.07 12.90
N ARG A 56 1.53 1.05 12.92
CA ARG A 56 2.62 1.13 11.94
C ARG A 56 3.57 -0.05 12.08
N VAL A 57 3.94 -0.37 13.32
CA VAL A 57 4.84 -1.50 13.60
C VAL A 57 4.19 -2.81 13.20
N ASP A 58 2.93 -3.00 13.59
CA ASP A 58 2.21 -4.23 13.29
C ASP A 58 2.02 -4.41 11.79
N LEU A 59 1.72 -3.32 11.07
CA LEU A 59 1.56 -3.40 9.61
C LEU A 59 2.88 -3.78 8.95
N ALA A 60 3.98 -3.15 9.34
CA ALA A 60 5.28 -3.48 8.78
C ALA A 60 5.62 -4.95 9.00
N ALA A 61 5.24 -5.50 10.16
CA ALA A 61 5.51 -6.91 10.46
C ALA A 61 4.70 -7.88 9.59
N CYS A 62 3.57 -7.44 9.05
CA CYS A 62 2.72 -8.29 8.21
C CYS A 62 3.11 -8.29 6.74
N LEU A 63 3.88 -7.29 6.29
CA LEU A 63 4.18 -7.10 4.88
C LEU A 63 5.47 -7.79 4.48
N PRO A 64 5.62 -8.16 3.19
CA PRO A 64 6.93 -8.58 2.70
C PRO A 64 7.97 -7.50 2.98
N LEU A 65 9.21 -7.92 3.16
CA LEU A 65 10.28 -7.03 3.64
C LEU A 65 10.43 -5.76 2.80
N GLU A 66 10.43 -5.92 1.47
CA GLU A 66 10.59 -4.77 0.57
C GLU A 66 9.45 -3.77 0.74
N ALA A 67 8.22 -4.26 0.89
CA ALA A 67 7.07 -3.41 1.12
C ALA A 67 7.15 -2.73 2.49
N ALA A 68 7.54 -3.48 3.52
CA ALA A 68 7.71 -2.93 4.86
C ALA A 68 8.74 -1.81 4.87
N ARG A 69 9.82 -1.98 4.11
CA ARG A 69 10.88 -0.95 4.02
C ARG A 69 10.36 0.34 3.38
N VAL A 70 9.54 0.22 2.34
CA VAL A 70 8.94 1.41 1.71
C VAL A 70 8.07 2.15 2.73
N LEU A 71 7.23 1.41 3.45
CA LEU A 71 6.36 1.97 4.46
C LEU A 71 7.16 2.70 5.54
N THR A 72 8.15 2.02 6.11
CA THR A 72 8.88 2.52 7.28
C THR A 72 9.96 3.54 6.95
N ALA A 73 10.33 3.66 5.67
CA ALA A 73 11.29 4.67 5.24
C ALA A 73 10.72 6.08 5.32
N GLN A 74 9.40 6.21 5.40
CA GLN A 74 8.74 7.52 5.43
C GLN A 74 8.64 8.05 6.84
N ILE A 75 8.72 9.37 6.96
CA ILE A 75 8.50 10.05 8.24
C ILE A 75 7.03 10.46 8.29
N PRO A 76 6.31 10.09 9.35
CA PRO A 76 4.90 10.49 9.45
C PRO A 76 4.73 12.00 9.40
N ASP A 77 3.72 12.43 8.64
CA ASP A 77 3.40 13.85 8.54
C ASP A 77 2.79 14.36 9.83
N THR A 78 3.02 15.63 10.11
CA THR A 78 2.42 16.27 11.28
C THR A 78 0.95 16.57 11.06
N GLN A 79 0.52 16.66 9.80
CA GLN A 79 -0.87 16.97 9.44
C GLN A 79 -1.48 15.74 8.78
N PRO A 80 -2.45 15.10 9.43
CA PRO A 80 -3.11 13.94 8.81
C PRO A 80 -3.97 14.37 7.64
N LEU A 81 -3.97 13.55 6.59
CA LEU A 81 -4.77 13.78 5.39
C LEU A 81 -6.02 12.92 5.45
N THR A 82 -7.15 13.46 4.96
CA THR A 82 -8.34 12.63 4.72
C THR A 82 -8.05 11.67 3.57
N GLY A 83 -8.92 10.66 3.39
CA GLY A 83 -8.75 9.75 2.26
C GLY A 83 -8.74 10.47 0.91
N TRP A 84 -9.61 11.48 0.75
CA TRP A 84 -9.63 12.28 -0.48
C TRP A 84 -8.33 13.05 -0.67
N ALA A 85 -7.86 13.73 0.38
CA ALA A 85 -6.61 14.49 0.32
C ALA A 85 -5.41 13.58 0.08
N PHE A 86 -5.45 12.36 0.60
CA PHE A 86 -4.42 11.34 0.37
C PHE A 86 -4.27 11.05 -1.13
N VAL A 87 -5.38 10.77 -1.81
CA VAL A 87 -5.35 10.49 -3.24
C VAL A 87 -4.89 11.71 -4.02
N LYS A 88 -5.38 12.90 -3.66
CA LYS A 88 -4.96 14.14 -4.32
C LYS A 88 -3.46 14.38 -4.16
N ASP A 89 -2.92 14.14 -2.97
CA ASP A 89 -1.50 14.33 -2.73
C ASP A 89 -0.66 13.39 -3.58
N LEU A 90 -1.04 12.11 -3.66
CA LEU A 90 -0.32 11.16 -4.49
C LEU A 90 -0.39 11.54 -5.97
N ALA A 91 -1.57 11.98 -6.44
CA ALA A 91 -1.72 12.41 -7.82
C ALA A 91 -0.81 13.59 -8.14
N ALA A 92 -0.73 14.54 -7.22
CA ALA A 92 0.12 15.72 -7.40
C ALA A 92 1.60 15.35 -7.47
N ARG A 93 2.02 14.35 -6.70
CA ARG A 93 3.43 13.91 -6.67
C ARG A 93 3.86 13.26 -7.98
N THR A 94 2.94 12.63 -8.70
CA THR A 94 3.27 11.87 -9.90
C THR A 94 2.82 12.54 -11.18
N GLY A 95 1.91 13.51 -11.09
CA GLY A 95 1.28 14.10 -12.26
C GLY A 95 0.21 13.22 -12.87
N ALA A 96 -0.15 12.10 -12.23
CA ALA A 96 -1.19 11.22 -12.72
C ALA A 96 -2.58 11.82 -12.44
N SER A 97 -3.60 11.31 -13.15
CA SER A 97 -4.97 11.74 -12.90
C SER A 97 -5.47 11.24 -11.55
N LEU A 98 -6.50 11.89 -11.02
CA LEU A 98 -7.13 11.44 -9.79
C LEU A 98 -7.72 10.03 -9.96
N ALA A 99 -8.31 9.75 -11.12
CA ALA A 99 -8.90 8.45 -11.37
C ALA A 99 -7.85 7.34 -11.35
N THR A 100 -6.72 7.54 -12.02
CA THR A 100 -5.63 6.56 -12.03
C THR A 100 -5.08 6.36 -10.62
N THR A 101 -4.86 7.45 -9.90
CA THR A 101 -4.30 7.39 -8.55
C THR A 101 -5.27 6.71 -7.58
N ARG A 102 -6.57 6.97 -7.73
CA ARG A 102 -7.60 6.29 -6.92
C ARG A 102 -7.59 4.79 -7.18
N TRP A 103 -7.43 4.40 -8.46
CA TRP A 103 -7.36 3.00 -8.85
C TRP A 103 -6.13 2.33 -8.22
N ASP A 104 -4.97 2.98 -8.32
CA ASP A 104 -3.74 2.46 -7.75
C ASP A 104 -3.87 2.30 -6.24
N THR A 105 -4.44 3.29 -5.57
CA THR A 105 -4.63 3.27 -4.13
C THR A 105 -5.50 2.09 -3.71
N GLY A 106 -6.62 1.90 -4.40
CA GLY A 106 -7.54 0.79 -4.08
C GLY A 106 -6.91 -0.57 -4.31
N SER A 107 -6.16 -0.71 -5.41
CA SER A 107 -5.51 -1.98 -5.75
C SER A 107 -4.47 -2.36 -4.70
N VAL A 108 -3.63 -1.40 -4.29
CA VAL A 108 -2.60 -1.66 -3.28
C VAL A 108 -3.23 -1.89 -1.91
N PHE A 109 -4.21 -1.09 -1.54
CA PHE A 109 -4.87 -1.25 -0.24
C PHE A 109 -5.60 -2.58 -0.13
N SER A 110 -6.15 -3.09 -1.24
CA SER A 110 -6.75 -4.43 -1.25
C SER A 110 -5.73 -5.50 -0.85
N ALA A 111 -4.53 -5.43 -1.42
CA ALA A 111 -3.46 -6.36 -1.07
C ALA A 111 -3.00 -6.16 0.37
N VAL A 112 -2.83 -4.92 0.79
CA VAL A 112 -2.43 -4.61 2.17
C VAL A 112 -3.43 -5.19 3.16
N ALA A 113 -4.73 -5.05 2.87
CA ALA A 113 -5.77 -5.59 3.75
C ALA A 113 -5.67 -7.11 3.89
N THR A 114 -5.31 -7.79 2.81
CA THR A 114 -5.12 -9.24 2.85
C THR A 114 -3.96 -9.63 3.78
N TYR A 115 -2.83 -8.91 3.68
CA TYR A 115 -1.66 -9.20 4.51
C TYR A 115 -1.89 -8.84 5.97
N ALA A 116 -2.56 -7.72 6.22
CA ALA A 116 -2.76 -7.21 7.58
C ALA A 116 -3.87 -7.95 8.34
N GLY A 117 -4.91 -8.35 7.62
CA GLY A 117 -6.09 -8.93 8.24
C GLY A 117 -7.07 -7.88 8.73
N PRO A 118 -8.34 -8.27 8.92
CA PRO A 118 -9.41 -7.30 9.20
C PRO A 118 -9.25 -6.56 10.53
N ASP A 119 -8.71 -7.21 11.56
CA ASP A 119 -8.59 -6.58 12.86
C ASP A 119 -7.57 -5.44 12.84
N LEU A 120 -6.41 -5.67 12.21
CA LEU A 120 -5.40 -4.63 12.12
C LEU A 120 -5.89 -3.49 11.23
N ILE A 121 -6.56 -3.79 10.12
CA ILE A 121 -7.11 -2.74 9.27
C ILE A 121 -8.13 -1.90 10.06
N THR A 122 -8.97 -2.52 10.87
CA THR A 122 -9.91 -1.77 11.73
C THR A 122 -9.16 -0.82 12.66
N ARG A 123 -8.08 -1.28 13.29
CA ARG A 123 -7.26 -0.44 14.17
C ARG A 123 -6.64 0.73 13.41
N ILE A 124 -6.15 0.47 12.20
CA ILE A 124 -5.55 1.51 11.35
C ILE A 124 -6.62 2.55 11.00
N LEU A 125 -7.80 2.09 10.60
CA LEU A 125 -8.89 3.01 10.24
C LEU A 125 -9.34 3.89 11.41
N HIS A 126 -9.28 3.36 12.64
CA HIS A 126 -9.60 4.17 13.81
C HIS A 126 -8.60 5.30 14.06
N GLN A 127 -7.39 5.14 13.58
CA GLN A 127 -6.35 6.14 13.74
C GLN A 127 -6.40 7.21 12.63
N LEU A 128 -6.89 6.83 11.45
CA LEU A 128 -6.84 7.69 10.27
C LEU A 128 -8.10 8.58 10.19
N PRO A 129 -7.97 9.77 9.55
CA PRO A 129 -9.14 10.59 9.26
C PRO A 129 -10.13 9.87 8.35
N THR A 130 -11.27 10.50 8.09
CA THR A 130 -12.33 9.93 7.28
C THR A 130 -11.88 9.66 5.84
N GLY A 131 -12.54 8.72 5.19
CA GLY A 131 -12.37 8.43 3.78
C GLY A 131 -11.53 7.20 3.47
N TYR A 132 -10.72 6.74 4.42
CA TYR A 132 -9.84 5.60 4.17
C TYR A 132 -10.58 4.27 4.10
N ALA A 133 -11.70 4.13 4.80
CA ALA A 133 -12.44 2.87 4.78
C ALA A 133 -12.82 2.49 3.35
N LEU A 134 -13.32 3.44 2.57
CA LEU A 134 -13.68 3.19 1.18
C LEU A 134 -12.46 2.80 0.35
N LEU A 135 -11.32 3.41 0.63
CA LEU A 135 -10.08 3.09 -0.09
C LEU A 135 -9.62 1.66 0.19
N PHE A 136 -9.90 1.15 1.39
CA PHE A 136 -9.62 -0.23 1.76
C PHE A 136 -10.73 -1.20 1.35
N GLY A 137 -11.75 -0.71 0.65
CA GLY A 137 -12.85 -1.55 0.18
C GLY A 137 -13.92 -1.82 1.21
N ARG A 138 -13.98 -1.03 2.28
CA ARG A 138 -15.00 -1.16 3.32
C ARG A 138 -16.01 -0.03 3.20
N ALA A 139 -17.23 -0.30 3.64
CA ALA A 139 -18.21 0.77 3.80
C ALA A 139 -17.70 1.74 4.87
N GLU A 140 -17.95 3.04 4.67
CA GLU A 140 -17.56 4.04 5.64
C GLU A 140 -18.35 3.82 6.91
N LEU A 141 -17.63 3.68 8.03
CA LEU A 141 -18.29 3.47 9.31
C LEU A 141 -18.81 4.81 9.79
N THR A 142 -20.13 4.93 9.84
CA THR A 142 -20.74 6.07 10.51
C THR A 142 -20.71 5.75 11.98
N PRO A 143 -20.11 6.61 12.82
CA PRO A 143 -20.14 6.34 14.25
C PRO A 143 -21.58 6.18 14.68
N ALA A 144 -21.86 5.15 15.47
CA ALA A 144 -23.15 5.02 16.08
C ALA A 144 -23.33 6.27 16.93
N ALA A 145 -24.31 7.04 16.54
CA ALA A 145 -24.52 8.32 17.20
C ALA A 145 -24.86 8.09 18.66
#